data_5c64ab6aa5d823c971245a37d0399b28
#
_entry.id   5c64ab6aa5d823c971245a37d0399b28
#
_cell.length_a   1.000
_cell.length_b   1.000
_cell.length_c   1.000
_cell.angle_alpha   90.00
_cell.angle_beta   90.00
_cell.angle_gamma   90.00
#
_symmetry.space_group_name_H-M   'P 1'
#
loop_
_entity.id
_entity.type
_entity.pdbx_description
1 polymer ?
#
loop_
_entity_poly.entity_id
_entity_poly.type
_entity_poly.pdbx_seq_one_letter_code
_entity_poly.pdbx_strand_id
1 'polypeptide(L)'
;MLFLEKKPLVKKILFVCLGNICRSPAAEAVFKDIVAKKGLAAKFEIDSAGTSGYHSGEPADVRMQQHAKKRGYTITSISRPFDPKYDFDHFDLILAMDDDNLHDLKQMTRYQEDVKKIHLMTDFSASGHHHHVPDPYYGGPQGFDFVLDLLEETGMGLYNYIENSTS
;
A
#
# COMPACT_ATOMS: atom_id res chain seq x y z
N MET A 1 36.24 -20.47 -10.74
CA MET A 1 35.05 -20.55 -9.87
C MET A 1 34.26 -19.26 -9.99
N LEU A 2 33.08 -19.35 -10.59
CA LEU A 2 32.20 -18.18 -10.75
C LEU A 2 31.38 -17.97 -9.48
N PHE A 3 31.66 -16.88 -8.77
CA PHE A 3 30.80 -16.44 -7.67
C PHE A 3 29.60 -15.75 -8.27
N LEU A 4 28.46 -16.46 -8.27
CA LEU A 4 27.18 -15.80 -8.55
C LEU A 4 26.86 -14.94 -7.35
N GLU A 5 27.04 -13.62 -7.49
CA GLU A 5 26.52 -12.67 -6.53
C GLU A 5 24.99 -12.83 -6.52
N LYS A 6 24.45 -13.31 -5.41
CA LYS A 6 22.98 -13.30 -5.21
C LYS A 6 22.56 -11.86 -5.20
N LYS A 7 21.74 -11.44 -6.18
CA LYS A 7 21.06 -10.15 -6.11
C LYS A 7 20.27 -10.12 -4.81
N PRO A 8 20.36 -9.03 -4.01
CA PRO A 8 19.54 -8.91 -2.81
C PRO A 8 18.08 -9.09 -3.19
N LEU A 9 17.34 -9.90 -2.42
CA LEU A 9 15.92 -10.10 -2.62
C LEU A 9 15.21 -8.77 -2.39
N VAL A 10 14.53 -8.27 -3.42
CA VAL A 10 13.70 -7.08 -3.33
C VAL A 10 12.30 -7.50 -2.92
N LYS A 11 11.80 -6.93 -1.83
CA LYS A 11 10.43 -7.15 -1.41
C LYS A 11 9.51 -6.23 -2.20
N LYS A 12 8.45 -6.78 -2.78
CA LYS A 12 7.53 -6.05 -3.67
C LYS A 12 6.17 -5.93 -3.01
N ILE A 13 5.76 -4.69 -2.76
CA ILE A 13 4.57 -4.36 -1.97
C ILE A 13 3.60 -3.52 -2.81
N LEU A 14 2.34 -3.91 -2.84
CA LEU A 14 1.28 -3.18 -3.53
C LEU A 14 0.18 -2.78 -2.55
N PHE A 15 -0.14 -1.49 -2.51
CA PHE A 15 -1.25 -0.97 -1.73
C PHE A 15 -2.46 -0.76 -2.64
N VAL A 16 -3.65 -1.22 -2.20
CA VAL A 16 -4.85 -1.22 -3.03
C VAL A 16 -6.03 -0.59 -2.28
N CYS A 17 -6.67 0.37 -2.90
CA CYS A 17 -7.96 0.91 -2.45
C CYS A 17 -8.96 0.90 -3.62
N LEU A 18 -10.09 1.60 -3.50
CA LEU A 18 -11.10 1.59 -4.55
C LEU A 18 -10.61 2.34 -5.80
N GLY A 19 -10.33 3.64 -5.68
CA GLY A 19 -10.04 4.52 -6.81
C GLY A 19 -8.58 4.81 -7.07
N ASN A 20 -7.70 4.41 -6.17
CA ASN A 20 -6.26 4.69 -6.25
C ASN A 20 -5.94 6.18 -6.35
N ILE A 21 -6.69 7.01 -5.62
CA ILE A 21 -6.45 8.47 -5.57
C ILE A 21 -6.26 9.02 -4.15
N CYS A 22 -6.69 8.31 -3.11
CA CYS A 22 -6.55 8.78 -1.72
C CYS A 22 -5.73 7.83 -0.87
N ARG A 23 -6.32 6.73 -0.43
CA ARG A 23 -5.74 5.82 0.57
C ARG A 23 -4.49 5.10 0.08
N SER A 24 -4.55 4.43 -1.05
CA SER A 24 -3.42 3.65 -1.53
C SER A 24 -2.24 4.50 -2.00
N PRO A 25 -2.44 5.67 -2.66
CA PRO A 25 -1.31 6.56 -2.94
C PRO A 25 -0.64 7.09 -1.67
N ALA A 26 -1.43 7.40 -0.65
CA ALA A 26 -0.90 7.84 0.64
C ALA A 26 -0.11 6.73 1.33
N ALA A 27 -0.64 5.51 1.34
CA ALA A 27 0.05 4.34 1.90
C ALA A 27 1.39 4.11 1.19
N GLU A 28 1.41 4.19 -0.12
CA GLU A 28 2.62 4.08 -0.94
C GLU A 28 3.66 5.12 -0.51
N ALA A 29 3.26 6.40 -0.41
CA ALA A 29 4.17 7.48 -0.05
C ALA A 29 4.71 7.35 1.38
N VAL A 30 3.84 7.01 2.32
CA VAL A 30 4.23 6.81 3.73
C VAL A 30 5.20 5.64 3.86
N PHE A 31 4.92 4.51 3.22
CA PHE A 31 5.78 3.33 3.32
C PHE A 31 7.13 3.55 2.63
N LYS A 32 7.15 4.25 1.49
CA LYS A 32 8.41 4.66 0.84
C LYS A 32 9.27 5.50 1.78
N ASP A 33 8.66 6.42 2.51
CA ASP A 33 9.37 7.26 3.48
C ASP A 33 9.93 6.42 4.65
N ILE A 34 9.15 5.47 5.16
CA ILE A 34 9.58 4.58 6.25
C ILE A 34 10.85 3.82 5.84
N VAL A 35 10.83 3.16 4.68
CA VAL A 35 11.98 2.35 4.24
C VAL A 35 13.18 3.22 3.86
N ALA A 36 12.95 4.42 3.33
CA ALA A 36 14.03 5.36 3.01
C ALA A 36 14.76 5.82 4.27
N LYS A 37 14.02 6.14 5.34
CA LYS A 37 14.60 6.55 6.63
C LYS A 37 15.38 5.43 7.30
N LYS A 38 15.07 4.18 6.98
CA LYS A 38 15.82 3.00 7.45
C LYS A 38 17.02 2.68 6.58
N GLY A 39 17.26 3.45 5.49
CA GLY A 39 18.32 3.19 4.54
C GLY A 39 18.07 1.96 3.67
N LEU A 40 16.81 1.53 3.50
CA LEU A 40 16.44 0.29 2.84
C LEU A 40 15.63 0.49 1.55
N ALA A 41 15.59 1.71 1.01
CA ALA A 41 14.79 2.02 -0.18
C ALA A 41 15.09 1.07 -1.35
N ALA A 42 16.36 0.70 -1.56
CA ALA A 42 16.77 -0.18 -2.64
C ALA A 42 16.29 -1.64 -2.46
N LYS A 43 15.84 -2.01 -1.27
CA LYS A 43 15.37 -3.37 -0.96
C LYS A 43 13.86 -3.54 -1.10
N PHE A 44 13.16 -2.49 -1.53
CA PHE A 44 11.70 -2.50 -1.68
C PHE A 44 11.31 -1.94 -3.03
N GLU A 45 10.32 -2.58 -3.65
CA GLU A 45 9.58 -2.05 -4.78
C GLU A 45 8.15 -1.81 -4.29
N ILE A 46 7.69 -0.58 -4.34
CA ILE A 46 6.43 -0.16 -3.71
C ILE A 46 5.57 0.55 -4.76
N ASP A 47 4.31 0.14 -4.88
CA ASP A 47 3.38 0.71 -5.84
C ASP A 47 1.97 0.70 -5.25
N SER A 48 1.02 1.26 -5.97
CA SER A 48 -0.39 1.27 -5.59
C SER A 48 -1.28 1.10 -6.82
N ALA A 49 -2.51 0.60 -6.57
CA ALA A 49 -3.51 0.36 -7.61
C ALA A 49 -4.92 0.49 -7.03
N GLY A 50 -5.93 0.53 -7.90
CA GLY A 50 -7.34 0.55 -7.51
C GLY A 50 -8.08 -0.68 -7.95
N THR A 51 -9.08 -1.10 -7.18
CA THR A 51 -9.99 -2.16 -7.62
C THR A 51 -10.93 -1.66 -8.72
N SER A 52 -11.16 -0.34 -8.80
CA SER A 52 -11.90 0.33 -9.85
C SER A 52 -10.92 1.08 -10.76
N GLY A 53 -11.18 1.08 -12.06
CA GLY A 53 -10.43 1.88 -13.04
C GLY A 53 -11.01 3.27 -13.28
N TYR A 54 -11.99 3.70 -12.49
CA TYR A 54 -12.72 4.95 -12.72
C TYR A 54 -11.83 6.18 -12.83
N HIS A 55 -10.80 6.27 -11.99
CA HIS A 55 -9.86 7.39 -11.95
C HIS A 55 -8.55 7.12 -12.71
N SER A 56 -8.50 6.07 -13.52
CA SER A 56 -7.28 5.66 -14.23
C SER A 56 -6.67 6.84 -15.02
N GLY A 57 -5.38 7.06 -14.82
CA GLY A 57 -4.65 8.16 -15.45
C GLY A 57 -4.68 9.48 -14.69
N GLU A 58 -5.45 9.57 -13.60
CA GLU A 58 -5.53 10.77 -12.78
C GLU A 58 -4.45 10.79 -11.71
N PRO A 59 -3.95 11.98 -11.31
CA PRO A 59 -3.11 12.10 -10.13
C PRO A 59 -3.92 11.85 -8.87
N ALA A 60 -3.23 11.71 -7.74
CA ALA A 60 -3.88 11.57 -6.44
C ALA A 60 -4.74 12.79 -6.13
N ASP A 61 -5.77 12.60 -5.31
CA ASP A 61 -6.66 13.68 -4.85
C ASP A 61 -5.82 14.84 -4.28
N VAL A 62 -6.11 16.06 -4.73
CA VAL A 62 -5.34 17.26 -4.37
C VAL A 62 -5.33 17.48 -2.85
N ARG A 63 -6.46 17.21 -2.17
CA ARG A 63 -6.56 17.35 -0.72
C ARG A 63 -5.62 16.37 -0.01
N MET A 64 -5.58 15.11 -0.47
CA MET A 64 -4.66 14.12 0.08
C MET A 64 -3.21 14.53 -0.17
N GLN A 65 -2.89 15.00 -1.37
CA GLN A 65 -1.55 15.50 -1.67
C GLN A 65 -1.13 16.63 -0.73
N GLN A 66 -2.05 17.58 -0.45
CA GLN A 66 -1.78 18.72 0.43
C GLN A 66 -1.55 18.29 1.88
N HIS A 67 -2.41 17.39 2.40
CA HIS A 67 -2.26 16.88 3.77
C HIS A 67 -0.97 16.06 3.93
N ALA A 68 -0.65 15.23 2.95
CA ALA A 68 0.58 14.45 2.94
C ALA A 68 1.82 15.36 2.91
N LYS A 69 1.80 16.39 2.07
CA LYS A 69 2.91 17.32 1.92
C LYS A 69 3.24 18.04 3.24
N LYS A 70 2.23 18.40 4.02
CA LYS A 70 2.42 19.03 5.34
C LYS A 70 3.21 18.14 6.30
N ARG A 71 3.19 16.83 6.09
CA ARG A 71 3.94 15.85 6.90
C ARG A 71 5.26 15.43 6.24
N GLY A 72 5.61 16.00 5.10
CA GLY A 72 6.85 15.70 4.39
C GLY A 72 6.73 14.54 3.38
N TYR A 73 5.52 14.06 3.09
CA TYR A 73 5.30 13.03 2.09
C TYR A 73 4.98 13.63 0.73
N THR A 74 5.58 13.08 -0.31
CA THR A 74 5.30 13.48 -1.69
C THR A 74 4.58 12.34 -2.41
N ILE A 75 3.34 12.59 -2.85
CA ILE A 75 2.55 11.63 -3.60
C ILE A 75 2.70 11.94 -5.08
N THR A 76 3.32 11.06 -5.84
CA THR A 76 3.59 11.25 -7.27
C THR A 76 2.91 10.21 -8.15
N SER A 77 2.26 9.21 -7.55
CA SER A 77 1.65 8.12 -8.31
C SER A 77 0.46 8.58 -9.14
N ILE A 78 0.26 7.88 -10.26
CA ILE A 78 -0.89 8.07 -11.15
C ILE A 78 -1.80 6.87 -10.98
N SER A 79 -3.10 7.10 -10.85
CA SER A 79 -4.09 6.06 -10.64
C SER A 79 -4.06 5.04 -11.78
N ARG A 80 -4.04 3.75 -11.40
CA ARG A 80 -4.15 2.63 -12.33
C ARG A 80 -5.04 1.53 -11.75
N PRO A 81 -5.73 0.76 -12.58
CA PRO A 81 -6.48 -0.39 -12.07
C PRO A 81 -5.54 -1.53 -11.69
N PHE A 82 -5.98 -2.34 -10.71
CA PHE A 82 -5.32 -3.59 -10.37
C PHE A 82 -5.42 -4.55 -11.57
N ASP A 83 -4.30 -5.16 -11.94
CA ASP A 83 -4.23 -6.12 -13.03
C ASP A 83 -3.99 -7.53 -12.47
N PRO A 84 -5.02 -8.40 -12.42
CA PRO A 84 -4.87 -9.75 -11.85
C PRO A 84 -3.78 -10.61 -12.51
N LYS A 85 -3.53 -10.41 -13.80
CA LYS A 85 -2.54 -11.21 -14.53
C LYS A 85 -1.11 -10.83 -14.18
N TYR A 86 -0.88 -9.54 -13.88
CA TYR A 86 0.45 -9.04 -13.58
C TYR A 86 0.69 -8.92 -12.07
N ASP A 87 -0.24 -8.28 -11.35
CA ASP A 87 0.00 -7.86 -9.98
C ASP A 87 0.10 -9.03 -8.99
N PHE A 88 -0.70 -10.07 -9.16
CA PHE A 88 -0.60 -11.25 -8.29
C PHE A 88 0.74 -11.97 -8.46
N ASP A 89 1.27 -12.04 -9.67
CA ASP A 89 2.55 -12.70 -9.91
C ASP A 89 3.73 -11.83 -9.46
N HIS A 90 3.60 -10.51 -9.62
CA HIS A 90 4.72 -9.59 -9.41
C HIS A 90 4.94 -9.21 -7.95
N PHE A 91 3.87 -8.95 -7.20
CA PHE A 91 3.98 -8.47 -5.82
C PHE A 91 3.97 -9.61 -4.81
N ASP A 92 4.75 -9.42 -3.74
CA ASP A 92 4.83 -10.38 -2.62
C ASP A 92 3.69 -10.18 -1.63
N LEU A 93 3.34 -8.92 -1.37
CA LEU A 93 2.27 -8.54 -0.45
C LEU A 93 1.34 -7.54 -1.14
N ILE A 94 0.04 -7.75 -0.98
CA ILE A 94 -1.00 -6.90 -1.54
C ILE A 94 -1.90 -6.47 -0.38
N LEU A 95 -1.90 -5.16 -0.07
CA LEU A 95 -2.55 -4.62 1.12
C LEU A 95 -3.84 -3.90 0.73
N ALA A 96 -4.98 -4.43 1.17
CA ALA A 96 -6.30 -3.82 1.00
C ALA A 96 -6.56 -2.83 2.13
N MET A 97 -7.23 -1.73 1.83
CA MET A 97 -7.51 -0.67 2.81
C MET A 97 -8.75 -0.95 3.66
N ASP A 98 -9.72 -1.67 3.10
CA ASP A 98 -10.96 -2.00 3.80
C ASP A 98 -11.49 -3.37 3.34
N ASP A 99 -12.59 -3.81 3.96
CA ASP A 99 -13.19 -5.11 3.64
C ASP A 99 -13.74 -5.19 2.21
N ASP A 100 -14.24 -4.07 1.66
CA ASP A 100 -14.72 -4.04 0.28
C ASP A 100 -13.58 -4.25 -0.70
N ASN A 101 -12.45 -3.58 -0.49
CA ASN A 101 -11.26 -3.77 -1.31
C ASN A 101 -10.74 -5.21 -1.19
N LEU A 102 -10.74 -5.75 0.03
CA LEU A 102 -10.33 -7.13 0.30
C LEU A 102 -11.20 -8.11 -0.48
N HIS A 103 -12.53 -7.92 -0.40
CA HIS A 103 -13.50 -8.76 -1.11
C HIS A 103 -13.27 -8.69 -2.62
N ASP A 104 -13.14 -7.49 -3.17
CA ASP A 104 -12.91 -7.31 -4.60
C ASP A 104 -11.64 -8.00 -5.07
N LEU A 105 -10.55 -7.87 -4.32
CA LEU A 105 -9.29 -8.55 -4.65
C LEU A 105 -9.43 -10.07 -4.60
N LYS A 106 -10.15 -10.60 -3.61
CA LYS A 106 -10.39 -12.05 -3.51
C LYS A 106 -11.19 -12.58 -4.69
N GLN A 107 -12.12 -11.79 -5.22
CA GLN A 107 -12.88 -12.16 -6.43
C GLN A 107 -12.01 -12.22 -7.69
N MET A 108 -10.87 -11.54 -7.69
CA MET A 108 -9.94 -11.50 -8.82
C MET A 108 -8.89 -12.61 -8.78
N THR A 109 -8.79 -13.35 -7.67
CA THR A 109 -7.76 -14.39 -7.50
C THR A 109 -7.96 -15.55 -8.48
N ARG A 110 -6.85 -16.09 -8.97
CA ARG A 110 -6.81 -17.18 -9.94
C ARG A 110 -6.50 -18.52 -9.26
N TYR A 111 -5.67 -18.49 -8.21
CA TYR A 111 -5.17 -19.66 -7.48
C TYR A 111 -5.09 -19.35 -5.98
N GLN A 112 -4.88 -20.41 -5.18
CA GLN A 112 -4.69 -20.26 -3.75
C GLN A 112 -3.46 -19.41 -3.40
N GLU A 113 -2.42 -19.45 -4.22
CA GLU A 113 -1.23 -18.62 -4.01
C GLU A 113 -1.52 -17.13 -4.08
N ASP A 114 -2.47 -16.71 -4.94
CA ASP A 114 -2.89 -15.32 -5.00
C ASP A 114 -3.55 -14.90 -3.69
N VAL A 115 -4.43 -15.74 -3.14
CA VAL A 115 -5.17 -15.45 -1.89
C VAL A 115 -4.20 -15.20 -0.72
N LYS A 116 -3.13 -15.98 -0.65
CA LYS A 116 -2.14 -15.88 0.43
C LYS A 116 -1.40 -14.53 0.47
N LYS A 117 -1.38 -13.81 -0.64
CA LYS A 117 -0.69 -12.51 -0.75
C LYS A 117 -1.53 -11.33 -0.26
N ILE A 118 -2.84 -11.51 -0.10
CA ILE A 118 -3.78 -10.43 0.20
C ILE A 118 -3.96 -10.31 1.71
N HIS A 119 -3.76 -9.09 2.22
CA HIS A 119 -3.92 -8.77 3.64
C HIS A 119 -4.65 -7.44 3.78
N LEU A 120 -5.32 -7.23 4.90
CA LEU A 120 -5.80 -5.90 5.28
C LEU A 120 -4.64 -5.09 5.85
N MET A 121 -4.55 -3.83 5.45
CA MET A 121 -3.54 -2.92 6.00
C MET A 121 -3.64 -2.83 7.52
N THR A 122 -4.86 -2.78 8.05
CA THR A 122 -5.11 -2.68 9.49
C THR A 122 -4.75 -3.94 10.28
N ASP A 123 -4.51 -5.09 9.62
CA ASP A 123 -3.97 -6.27 10.30
C ASP A 123 -2.60 -5.99 10.92
N PHE A 124 -1.91 -4.96 10.45
CA PHE A 124 -0.59 -4.57 10.95
C PHE A 124 -0.65 -3.44 11.98
N SER A 125 -1.85 -3.07 12.45
CA SER A 125 -2.02 -2.10 13.53
C SER A 125 -1.54 -2.68 14.86
N ALA A 126 -0.60 -1.99 15.50
CA ALA A 126 -0.08 -2.42 16.81
C ALA A 126 -1.14 -2.32 17.91
N SER A 127 -2.06 -1.36 17.81
CA SER A 127 -3.10 -1.14 18.81
C SER A 127 -4.26 -2.14 18.71
N GLY A 128 -4.51 -2.69 17.51
CA GLY A 128 -5.64 -3.58 17.25
C GLY A 128 -7.01 -2.90 17.30
N HIS A 129 -7.05 -1.57 17.43
CA HIS A 129 -8.30 -0.82 17.58
C HIS A 129 -8.97 -0.46 16.25
N HIS A 130 -8.26 -0.58 15.14
CA HIS A 130 -8.77 -0.18 13.83
C HIS A 130 -8.97 -1.40 12.95
N HIS A 131 -10.12 -1.47 12.28
CA HIS A 131 -10.50 -2.60 11.43
C HIS A 131 -10.42 -2.28 9.94
N HIS A 132 -10.33 -0.99 9.57
CA HIS A 132 -10.21 -0.56 8.18
C HIS A 132 -9.63 0.85 8.10
N VAL A 133 -9.04 1.18 6.95
CA VAL A 133 -8.64 2.53 6.61
C VAL A 133 -9.84 3.18 5.92
N PRO A 134 -10.49 4.18 6.54
CA PRO A 134 -11.71 4.76 5.97
C PRO A 134 -11.42 5.57 4.70
N ASP A 135 -12.43 5.68 3.83
CA ASP A 135 -12.33 6.49 2.62
C ASP A 135 -12.63 7.95 2.97
N PRO A 136 -11.63 8.86 2.82
CA PRO A 136 -11.81 10.25 3.20
C PRO A 136 -12.46 11.10 2.12
N TYR A 137 -12.78 10.54 0.95
CA TYR A 137 -13.16 11.29 -0.26
C TYR A 137 -14.38 12.19 -0.03
N TYR A 138 -15.38 11.70 0.71
CA TYR A 138 -16.64 12.43 0.97
C TYR A 138 -16.67 13.13 2.33
N GLY A 139 -15.58 13.08 3.08
CA GLY A 139 -15.49 13.67 4.42
C GLY A 139 -14.80 15.03 4.43
N GLY A 140 -14.72 15.62 5.64
CA GLY A 140 -14.01 16.87 5.88
C GLY A 140 -12.49 16.67 5.96
N PRO A 141 -11.73 17.78 6.22
CA PRO A 141 -10.26 17.74 6.26
C PRO A 141 -9.70 16.76 7.29
N GLN A 142 -10.38 16.56 8.42
CA GLN A 142 -9.93 15.65 9.47
C GLN A 142 -9.83 14.20 8.98
N GLY A 143 -10.62 13.83 7.97
CA GLY A 143 -10.59 12.49 7.40
C GLY A 143 -9.27 12.16 6.73
N PHE A 144 -8.67 13.13 6.05
CA PHE A 144 -7.35 12.95 5.41
C PHE A 144 -6.24 12.79 6.45
N ASP A 145 -6.26 13.61 7.51
CA ASP A 145 -5.28 13.50 8.58
C ASP A 145 -5.42 12.20 9.35
N PHE A 146 -6.65 11.76 9.62
CA PHE A 146 -6.90 10.48 10.28
C PHE A 146 -6.34 9.31 9.46
N VAL A 147 -6.56 9.32 8.14
CA VAL A 147 -6.01 8.30 7.26
C VAL A 147 -4.48 8.29 7.33
N LEU A 148 -3.85 9.46 7.28
CA LEU A 148 -2.39 9.54 7.38
C LEU A 148 -1.87 9.05 8.73
N ASP A 149 -2.52 9.40 9.85
CA ASP A 149 -2.17 8.87 11.17
C ASP A 149 -2.21 7.34 11.19
N LEU A 150 -3.28 6.78 10.65
CA LEU A 150 -3.48 5.33 10.61
C LEU A 150 -2.46 4.64 9.70
N LEU A 151 -2.13 5.25 8.56
CA LEU A 151 -1.13 4.69 7.64
C LEU A 151 0.28 4.76 8.21
N GLU A 152 0.60 5.78 9.01
CA GLU A 152 1.89 5.85 9.70
C GLU A 152 2.01 4.70 10.72
N GLU A 153 0.96 4.45 11.49
CA GLU A 153 0.93 3.34 12.45
C GLU A 153 1.00 1.99 11.76
N THR A 154 0.11 1.74 10.81
CA THR A 154 0.05 0.44 10.11
C THR A 154 1.24 0.22 9.21
N GLY A 155 1.79 1.29 8.62
CA GLY A 155 3.02 1.20 7.82
C GLY A 155 4.22 0.73 8.65
N MET A 156 4.37 1.25 9.85
CA MET A 156 5.43 0.77 10.76
C MET A 156 5.19 -0.68 11.17
N GLY A 157 3.95 -1.05 11.46
CA GLY A 157 3.59 -2.45 11.76
C GLY A 157 3.90 -3.39 10.61
N LEU A 158 3.59 -2.98 9.39
CA LEU A 158 3.92 -3.74 8.18
C LEU A 158 5.44 -3.89 8.03
N TYR A 159 6.18 -2.81 8.18
CA TYR A 159 7.64 -2.84 8.11
C TYR A 159 8.23 -3.84 9.12
N ASN A 160 7.78 -3.78 10.37
CA ASN A 160 8.24 -4.70 11.41
C ASN A 160 7.90 -6.16 11.09
N TYR A 161 6.70 -6.40 10.56
CA TYR A 161 6.30 -7.74 10.12
C TYR A 161 7.23 -8.28 9.04
N ILE A 162 7.56 -7.48 8.04
CA ILE A 162 8.43 -7.88 6.93
C ILE A 162 9.85 -8.17 7.44
N GLU A 163 10.40 -7.31 8.29
CA GLU A 163 11.75 -7.48 8.84
C GLU A 163 11.84 -8.74 9.71
N ASN A 164 10.81 -9.02 10.51
CA ASN A 164 10.78 -10.20 11.37
C ASN A 164 10.60 -11.51 10.58
N SER A 165 10.01 -11.43 9.38
CA SER A 165 9.76 -12.60 8.53
C SER A 165 10.95 -12.99 7.67
N THR A 166 11.96 -12.11 7.55
CA THR A 166 13.13 -12.32 6.68
C THR A 166 14.38 -12.77 7.43
N SER A 167 14.26 -12.96 8.74
CA SER A 167 15.36 -13.45 9.58
C SER A 167 15.56 -14.95 9.47
#